data_b59e8e0af4e81341e3841ef8f04beb55
#
_entry.id   b59e8e0af4e81341e3841ef8f04beb55
#
_cell.length_a   1.000
_cell.length_b   1.000
_cell.length_c   1.000
_cell.angle_alpha   90.00
_cell.angle_beta   90.00
_cell.angle_gamma   90.00
#
_symmetry.space_group_name_H-M   'P 1'
#
loop_
_entity.id
_entity.type
_entity.pdbx_description
1 polymer ?
#
loop_
_entity_poly.entity_id
_entity_poly.type
_entity_poly.pdbx_seq_one_letter_code
_entity_poly.pdbx_strand_id
1 'polypeptide(L)'
;MCIRDSYSTVHAIGISIFHSIAAFNNSGFDILGGLRNLTPYQDDVLLNLTTCTLIIFGGLGFLVILDIGKQKCFKKLTLHSKVVIVTSLVLLVVGTLTLKLTENVTWLGAFFQSVSARTAGFSTYPIGQFTDAGLFVLCILMFIGASPGSTGGGIKTSTFFIMFQKIRGTCTKGTVHAFHRNISEQNISKAFMITILSGTVVCVATFFMCVLEPEYSFMQLLFEVVSAFGTVGLSTGITPALSVAGKAVIILVMFTGRVGAFTLISMWVNRTEPRARYSEEEVSIG
;
A
#
# COMPACT_ATOMS: atom_id res chain seq x y z
N MET A 1 22.06 -10.06 -18.82
CA MET A 1 22.31 -8.62 -18.69
C MET A 1 21.76 -8.13 -17.36
N CYS A 2 22.28 -8.66 -16.36
CA CYS A 2 21.84 -8.39 -15.01
C CYS A 2 22.93 -7.57 -14.29
N ILE A 3 22.72 -7.28 -13.03
CA ILE A 3 23.69 -6.73 -12.09
C ILE A 3 25.10 -7.30 -12.28
N ARG A 4 25.21 -8.55 -12.73
CA ARG A 4 26.48 -9.24 -13.01
C ARG A 4 27.37 -8.56 -14.07
N ASP A 5 26.78 -7.89 -15.05
CA ASP A 5 27.57 -7.28 -16.14
C ASP A 5 28.16 -5.92 -15.77
N SER A 6 27.58 -5.30 -14.70
CA SER A 6 27.98 -3.99 -14.21
C SER A 6 28.95 -4.04 -13.01
N TYR A 7 29.08 -5.21 -12.35
CA TYR A 7 29.84 -5.37 -11.11
C TYR A 7 30.68 -6.64 -11.12
N SER A 8 31.74 -6.67 -10.28
CA SER A 8 32.51 -7.91 -10.07
C SER A 8 31.57 -9.02 -9.51
N THR A 9 31.86 -10.28 -9.85
CA THR A 9 30.98 -11.42 -9.55
C THR A 9 30.60 -11.49 -8.06
N VAL A 10 31.53 -11.27 -7.15
CA VAL A 10 31.29 -11.32 -5.69
C VAL A 10 30.35 -10.18 -5.27
N HIS A 11 30.57 -8.98 -5.79
CA HIS A 11 29.73 -7.83 -5.50
C HIS A 11 28.32 -7.98 -6.06
N ALA A 12 28.21 -8.50 -7.29
CA ALA A 12 26.92 -8.81 -7.93
C ALA A 12 26.09 -9.82 -7.13
N ILE A 13 26.71 -10.86 -6.56
CA ILE A 13 26.03 -11.84 -5.69
C ILE A 13 25.51 -11.14 -4.43
N GLY A 14 26.32 -10.30 -3.78
CA GLY A 14 25.91 -9.55 -2.59
C GLY A 14 24.71 -8.64 -2.84
N ILE A 15 24.73 -7.87 -3.96
CA ILE A 15 23.63 -7.01 -4.39
C ILE A 15 22.37 -7.85 -4.65
N SER A 16 22.49 -8.98 -5.35
CA SER A 16 21.34 -9.83 -5.71
C SER A 16 20.69 -10.45 -4.48
N ILE A 17 21.47 -10.92 -3.50
CA ILE A 17 20.94 -11.44 -2.22
C ILE A 17 20.21 -10.34 -1.46
N PHE A 18 20.85 -9.17 -1.31
CA PHE A 18 20.23 -8.05 -0.61
C PHE A 18 18.94 -7.60 -1.30
N HIS A 19 18.96 -7.42 -2.63
CA HIS A 19 17.78 -7.02 -3.39
C HIS A 19 16.63 -8.02 -3.26
N SER A 20 16.93 -9.32 -3.30
CA SER A 20 15.91 -10.38 -3.15
C SER A 20 15.26 -10.33 -1.76
N ILE A 21 16.05 -10.14 -0.69
CA ILE A 21 15.56 -9.98 0.68
C ILE A 21 14.74 -8.69 0.80
N ALA A 22 15.24 -7.57 0.26
CA ALA A 22 14.55 -6.29 0.26
C ALA A 22 13.23 -6.33 -0.49
N ALA A 23 13.19 -6.99 -1.66
CA ALA A 23 11.97 -7.16 -2.46
C ALA A 23 10.92 -8.02 -1.73
N PHE A 24 11.31 -9.14 -1.13
CA PHE A 24 10.39 -9.98 -0.38
C PHE A 24 9.84 -9.28 0.87
N ASN A 25 10.66 -8.46 1.53
CA ASN A 25 10.24 -7.69 2.70
C ASN A 25 9.53 -6.38 2.36
N ASN A 26 9.32 -6.06 1.08
CA ASN A 26 8.70 -4.82 0.62
C ASN A 26 9.37 -3.59 1.24
N SER A 27 10.69 -3.52 1.23
CA SER A 27 11.43 -2.48 1.93
C SER A 27 11.96 -1.36 1.03
N GLY A 28 12.03 -1.58 -0.29
CA GLY A 28 12.36 -0.55 -1.29
C GLY A 28 13.76 0.05 -1.21
N PHE A 29 14.72 -0.60 -0.51
CA PHE A 29 16.06 -0.06 -0.37
C PHE A 29 16.82 -0.04 -1.69
N ASP A 30 17.33 1.13 -2.05
CA ASP A 30 18.25 1.30 -3.18
C ASP A 30 19.69 0.96 -2.76
N ILE A 31 20.21 -0.15 -3.27
CA ILE A 31 21.60 -0.58 -3.06
C ILE A 31 22.50 -0.17 -4.21
N LEU A 32 21.94 0.26 -5.34
CA LEU A 32 22.71 0.62 -6.53
C LEU A 32 23.33 2.01 -6.40
N GLY A 33 22.84 2.81 -5.45
CA GLY A 33 23.34 4.14 -5.14
C GLY A 33 22.81 5.24 -6.06
N GLY A 34 23.00 6.49 -5.63
CA GLY A 34 22.61 7.67 -6.41
C GLY A 34 21.12 7.93 -6.52
N LEU A 35 20.28 7.30 -5.70
CA LEU A 35 18.81 7.39 -5.72
C LEU A 35 18.20 6.98 -7.09
N ARG A 36 18.94 6.17 -7.85
CA ARG A 36 18.50 5.74 -9.20
C ARG A 36 17.52 4.58 -9.16
N ASN A 37 17.47 3.85 -8.04
CA ASN A 37 16.66 2.66 -7.86
C ASN A 37 16.89 1.65 -9.00
N LEU A 38 15.84 1.07 -9.60
CA LEU A 38 15.94 0.13 -10.72
C LEU A 38 15.79 0.79 -12.10
N THR A 39 15.86 2.12 -12.20
CA THR A 39 15.72 2.84 -13.47
C THR A 39 16.69 2.36 -14.55
N PRO A 40 17.99 2.05 -14.24
CA PRO A 40 18.90 1.52 -15.27
C PRO A 40 18.51 0.15 -15.84
N TYR A 41 17.62 -0.57 -15.15
CA TYR A 41 17.16 -1.92 -15.50
C TYR A 41 15.69 -1.97 -15.91
N GLN A 42 15.12 -0.84 -16.38
CA GLN A 42 13.70 -0.75 -16.74
C GLN A 42 13.27 -1.76 -17.79
N ASP A 43 14.15 -2.14 -18.72
CA ASP A 43 13.86 -3.06 -19.82
C ASP A 43 14.28 -4.52 -19.53
N ASP A 44 14.90 -4.77 -18.36
CA ASP A 44 15.29 -6.14 -17.97
C ASP A 44 14.06 -6.91 -17.47
N VAL A 45 13.50 -7.73 -18.36
CA VAL A 45 12.28 -8.50 -18.09
C VAL A 45 12.48 -9.48 -16.93
N LEU A 46 13.64 -10.14 -16.85
CA LEU A 46 13.91 -11.15 -15.82
C LEU A 46 13.99 -10.51 -14.44
N LEU A 47 14.75 -9.43 -14.28
CA LEU A 47 14.89 -8.71 -13.03
C LEU A 47 13.53 -8.16 -12.57
N ASN A 48 12.80 -7.52 -13.47
CA ASN A 48 11.52 -6.90 -13.16
C ASN A 48 10.47 -7.94 -12.73
N LEU A 49 10.32 -9.05 -13.46
CA LEU A 49 9.36 -10.10 -13.09
C LEU A 49 9.74 -10.83 -11.80
N THR A 50 11.04 -11.08 -11.58
CA THR A 50 11.52 -11.71 -10.35
C THR A 50 11.24 -10.81 -9.15
N THR A 51 11.56 -9.52 -9.26
CA THR A 51 11.28 -8.52 -8.22
C THR A 51 9.78 -8.41 -7.93
N CYS A 52 8.94 -8.28 -8.98
CA CYS A 52 7.49 -8.26 -8.82
C CYS A 52 6.95 -9.51 -8.12
N THR A 53 7.47 -10.69 -8.48
CA THR A 53 7.06 -11.96 -7.87
C THR A 53 7.38 -11.98 -6.38
N LEU A 54 8.59 -11.58 -5.99
CA LEU A 54 8.99 -11.50 -4.59
C LEU A 54 8.14 -10.52 -3.79
N ILE A 55 7.87 -9.33 -4.34
CA ILE A 55 7.00 -8.31 -3.74
C ILE A 55 5.59 -8.86 -3.52
N ILE A 56 5.00 -9.51 -4.53
CA ILE A 56 3.65 -10.08 -4.43
C ILE A 56 3.61 -11.14 -3.33
N PHE A 57 4.56 -12.05 -3.27
CA PHE A 57 4.60 -13.07 -2.22
C PHE A 57 4.76 -12.45 -0.83
N GLY A 58 5.66 -11.48 -0.64
CA GLY A 58 5.82 -10.76 0.62
C GLY A 58 4.56 -10.00 1.04
N GLY A 59 3.85 -9.40 0.05
CA GLY A 59 2.63 -8.61 0.26
C GLY A 59 1.35 -9.43 0.50
N LEU A 60 1.31 -10.72 0.14
CA LEU A 60 0.14 -11.58 0.39
C LEU A 60 -0.07 -11.92 1.87
N GLY A 61 1.01 -11.94 2.65
CA GLY A 61 0.97 -12.30 4.06
C GLY A 61 1.11 -13.82 4.30
N PHE A 62 1.77 -14.15 5.41
CA PHE A 62 2.16 -15.53 5.71
C PHE A 62 0.96 -16.48 5.90
N LEU A 63 -0.16 -15.98 6.45
CA LEU A 63 -1.38 -16.78 6.63
C LEU A 63 -1.97 -17.27 5.31
N VAL A 64 -1.95 -16.40 4.29
CA VAL A 64 -2.45 -16.73 2.95
C VAL A 64 -1.53 -17.72 2.26
N ILE A 65 -0.21 -17.53 2.39
CA ILE A 65 0.79 -18.45 1.81
C ILE A 65 0.66 -19.85 2.41
N LEU A 66 0.51 -19.93 3.75
CA LEU A 66 0.31 -21.23 4.44
C LEU A 66 -0.99 -21.91 4.03
N ASP A 67 -2.07 -21.14 3.87
CA ASP A 67 -3.37 -21.66 3.45
C ASP A 67 -3.32 -22.21 2.01
N ILE A 68 -2.68 -21.49 1.10
CA ILE A 68 -2.45 -21.94 -0.29
C ILE A 68 -1.63 -23.25 -0.29
N GLY A 69 -0.53 -23.30 0.48
CA GLY A 69 0.33 -24.47 0.57
C GLY A 69 -0.39 -25.72 1.08
N LYS A 70 -1.31 -25.56 2.05
CA LYS A 70 -2.11 -26.66 2.64
C LYS A 70 -3.24 -27.12 1.72
N GLN A 71 -4.00 -26.19 1.15
CA GLN A 71 -5.26 -26.50 0.46
C GLN A 71 -5.10 -26.79 -1.05
N LYS A 72 -4.08 -26.22 -1.68
CA LYS A 72 -3.76 -26.37 -3.12
C LYS A 72 -4.94 -26.15 -4.10
N CYS A 73 -6.11 -25.76 -3.61
CA CYS A 73 -7.32 -25.56 -4.39
C CYS A 73 -8.07 -24.30 -3.91
N PHE A 74 -8.34 -23.36 -4.81
CA PHE A 74 -8.99 -22.08 -4.48
C PHE A 74 -10.34 -22.24 -3.76
N LYS A 75 -11.14 -23.25 -4.14
CA LYS A 75 -12.45 -23.49 -3.52
C LYS A 75 -12.37 -23.81 -2.03
N LYS A 76 -11.28 -24.47 -1.58
CA LYS A 76 -11.07 -24.93 -0.20
C LYS A 76 -10.39 -23.86 0.68
N LEU A 77 -9.87 -22.78 0.11
CA LEU A 77 -9.22 -21.69 0.86
C LEU A 77 -10.20 -21.03 1.84
N THR A 78 -9.64 -20.50 2.90
CA THR A 78 -10.38 -19.68 3.88
C THR A 78 -10.97 -18.43 3.22
N LEU A 79 -12.01 -17.84 3.82
CA LEU A 79 -12.58 -16.58 3.35
C LEU A 79 -11.53 -15.49 3.26
N HIS A 80 -10.66 -15.39 4.27
CA HIS A 80 -9.59 -14.41 4.32
C HIS A 80 -8.67 -14.53 3.11
N SER A 81 -8.17 -15.73 2.81
CA SER A 81 -7.26 -15.97 1.69
C SER A 81 -7.91 -15.65 0.34
N LYS A 82 -9.18 -16.02 0.15
CA LYS A 82 -9.94 -15.69 -1.06
C LYS A 82 -10.07 -14.18 -1.27
N VAL A 83 -10.44 -13.45 -0.21
CA VAL A 83 -10.56 -11.99 -0.24
C VAL A 83 -9.24 -11.34 -0.60
N VAL A 84 -8.15 -11.74 0.07
CA VAL A 84 -6.82 -11.18 -0.17
C VAL A 84 -6.36 -11.42 -1.61
N ILE A 85 -6.48 -12.65 -2.12
CA ILE A 85 -6.03 -13.01 -3.47
C ILE A 85 -6.81 -12.22 -4.52
N VAL A 86 -8.15 -12.23 -4.42
CA VAL A 86 -9.01 -11.56 -5.41
C VAL A 86 -8.79 -10.04 -5.38
N THR A 87 -8.75 -9.44 -4.19
CA THR A 87 -8.54 -7.99 -4.08
C THR A 87 -7.15 -7.59 -4.59
N SER A 88 -6.12 -8.36 -4.26
CA SER A 88 -4.76 -8.11 -4.76
C SER A 88 -4.69 -8.20 -6.28
N LEU A 89 -5.31 -9.22 -6.88
CA LEU A 89 -5.34 -9.38 -8.32
C LEU A 89 -6.08 -8.22 -9.01
N VAL A 90 -7.24 -7.84 -8.50
CA VAL A 90 -8.04 -6.72 -9.05
C VAL A 90 -7.24 -5.43 -8.99
N LEU A 91 -6.61 -5.11 -7.84
CA LEU A 91 -5.81 -3.89 -7.69
C LEU A 91 -4.59 -3.89 -8.63
N LEU A 92 -3.94 -5.02 -8.84
CA LEU A 92 -2.82 -5.14 -9.78
C LEU A 92 -3.27 -4.89 -11.22
N VAL A 93 -4.36 -5.52 -11.65
CA VAL A 93 -4.88 -5.35 -13.01
C VAL A 93 -5.35 -3.92 -13.24
N VAL A 94 -6.19 -3.39 -12.34
CA VAL A 94 -6.71 -2.02 -12.45
C VAL A 94 -5.57 -1.01 -12.40
N GLY A 95 -4.62 -1.16 -11.46
CA GLY A 95 -3.47 -0.27 -11.33
C GLY A 95 -2.58 -0.29 -12.59
N THR A 96 -2.31 -1.47 -13.15
CA THR A 96 -1.54 -1.60 -14.39
C THR A 96 -2.24 -0.92 -15.57
N LEU A 97 -3.54 -1.16 -15.74
CA LEU A 97 -4.32 -0.57 -16.83
C LEU A 97 -4.40 0.94 -16.71
N THR A 98 -4.70 1.46 -15.51
CA THR A 98 -4.78 2.91 -15.29
C THR A 98 -3.45 3.60 -15.48
N LEU A 99 -2.34 3.06 -14.96
CA LEU A 99 -1.00 3.62 -15.18
C LEU A 99 -0.59 3.57 -16.65
N LYS A 100 -0.95 2.53 -17.39
CA LYS A 100 -0.69 2.47 -18.84
C LYS A 100 -1.49 3.51 -19.63
N LEU A 101 -2.69 3.87 -19.14
CA LEU A 101 -3.53 4.88 -19.78
C LEU A 101 -3.10 6.32 -19.45
N THR A 102 -2.58 6.55 -18.23
CA THR A 102 -2.18 7.88 -17.77
C THR A 102 -0.73 8.24 -18.11
N GLU A 103 0.15 7.23 -18.22
CA GLU A 103 1.59 7.43 -18.38
C GLU A 103 2.13 6.78 -19.64
N ASN A 104 3.13 7.41 -20.23
CA ASN A 104 3.83 6.87 -21.41
C ASN A 104 4.93 5.88 -20.98
N VAL A 105 4.53 4.81 -20.29
CA VAL A 105 5.41 3.74 -19.82
C VAL A 105 5.15 2.44 -20.58
N THR A 106 6.11 1.51 -20.59
CA THR A 106 5.90 0.18 -21.17
C THR A 106 4.88 -0.62 -20.35
N TRP A 107 4.29 -1.68 -20.91
CA TRP A 107 3.41 -2.59 -20.17
C TRP A 107 4.11 -3.21 -18.95
N LEU A 108 5.39 -3.58 -19.13
CA LEU A 108 6.21 -4.10 -18.03
C LEU A 108 6.41 -3.05 -16.95
N GLY A 109 6.68 -1.80 -17.33
CA GLY A 109 6.84 -0.68 -16.39
C GLY A 109 5.55 -0.34 -15.65
N ALA A 110 4.40 -0.30 -16.35
CA ALA A 110 3.10 -0.08 -15.71
C ALA A 110 2.76 -1.18 -14.70
N PHE A 111 3.02 -2.46 -15.06
CA PHE A 111 2.85 -3.59 -14.16
C PHE A 111 3.78 -3.48 -12.95
N PHE A 112 5.07 -3.19 -13.18
CA PHE A 112 6.06 -3.03 -12.11
C PHE A 112 5.66 -1.93 -11.14
N GLN A 113 5.28 -0.75 -11.63
CA GLN A 113 4.86 0.36 -10.78
C GLN A 113 3.57 0.05 -10.00
N SER A 114 2.62 -0.64 -10.62
CA SER A 114 1.40 -1.11 -9.94
C SER A 114 1.70 -2.08 -8.80
N VAL A 115 2.64 -3.01 -8.99
CA VAL A 115 3.10 -3.94 -7.94
C VAL A 115 3.84 -3.19 -6.85
N SER A 116 4.78 -2.32 -7.23
CA SER A 116 5.65 -1.60 -6.31
C SER A 116 4.91 -0.58 -5.45
N ALA A 117 3.92 0.12 -6.01
CA ALA A 117 3.07 1.05 -5.28
C ALA A 117 2.35 0.40 -4.08
N ARG A 118 2.17 -0.91 -4.10
CA ARG A 118 1.58 -1.67 -3.00
C ARG A 118 2.60 -2.03 -1.94
N THR A 119 3.28 -1.02 -1.41
CA THR A 119 4.19 -1.04 -0.25
C THR A 119 5.61 -1.55 -0.49
N ALA A 120 6.08 -1.61 -1.73
CA ALA A 120 7.43 -2.11 -2.02
C ALA A 120 8.49 -1.03 -2.21
N GLY A 121 8.14 0.09 -2.87
CA GLY A 121 9.02 1.27 -2.97
C GLY A 121 10.11 1.20 -4.04
N PHE A 122 10.17 0.15 -4.86
CA PHE A 122 11.07 0.10 -6.01
C PHE A 122 10.49 0.86 -7.19
N SER A 123 11.34 1.49 -8.00
CA SER A 123 10.92 2.21 -9.19
C SER A 123 11.84 1.91 -10.37
N THR A 124 11.24 1.69 -11.53
CA THR A 124 11.93 1.54 -12.81
C THR A 124 11.82 2.80 -13.68
N TYR A 125 11.04 3.79 -13.23
CA TYR A 125 10.87 5.08 -13.88
C TYR A 125 11.02 6.21 -12.87
N PRO A 126 11.49 7.39 -13.29
CA PRO A 126 11.58 8.56 -12.41
C PRO A 126 10.16 9.08 -12.10
N ILE A 127 9.66 8.81 -10.89
CA ILE A 127 8.29 9.14 -10.46
C ILE A 127 8.01 10.64 -10.55
N GLY A 128 9.02 11.50 -10.32
CA GLY A 128 8.86 12.96 -10.41
C GLY A 128 8.51 13.48 -11.81
N GLN A 129 8.57 12.64 -12.85
CA GLN A 129 8.18 12.98 -14.22
C GLN A 129 6.77 12.52 -14.58
N PHE A 130 6.08 11.82 -13.67
CA PHE A 130 4.72 11.35 -13.88
C PHE A 130 3.73 12.53 -13.88
N THR A 131 2.65 12.38 -14.62
CA THR A 131 1.54 13.33 -14.62
C THR A 131 0.83 13.35 -13.26
N ASP A 132 0.12 14.43 -12.95
CA ASP A 132 -0.70 14.48 -11.74
C ASP A 132 -1.74 13.34 -11.68
N ALA A 133 -2.25 12.90 -12.83
CA ALA A 133 -3.15 11.76 -12.94
C ALA A 133 -2.46 10.45 -12.55
N GLY A 134 -1.24 10.20 -13.05
CA GLY A 134 -0.45 9.03 -12.69
C GLY A 134 -0.04 9.03 -11.22
N LEU A 135 0.39 10.18 -10.70
CA LEU A 135 0.70 10.34 -9.27
C LEU A 135 -0.52 10.07 -8.40
N PHE A 136 -1.71 10.55 -8.81
CA PHE A 136 -2.94 10.29 -8.06
C PHE A 136 -3.34 8.81 -8.05
N VAL A 137 -3.20 8.12 -9.20
CA VAL A 137 -3.41 6.65 -9.27
C VAL A 137 -2.45 5.93 -8.33
N LEU A 138 -1.17 6.30 -8.32
CA LEU A 138 -0.19 5.73 -7.40
C LEU A 138 -0.57 6.01 -5.94
N CYS A 139 -1.03 7.23 -5.60
CA CYS A 139 -1.52 7.56 -4.26
C CYS A 139 -2.65 6.63 -3.81
N ILE A 140 -3.63 6.36 -4.67
CA ILE A 140 -4.72 5.40 -4.35
C ILE A 140 -4.17 4.00 -4.09
N LEU A 141 -3.25 3.52 -4.94
CA LEU A 141 -2.64 2.19 -4.77
C LEU A 141 -1.78 2.10 -3.51
N MET A 142 -1.02 3.14 -3.16
CA MET A 142 -0.20 3.23 -1.96
C MET A 142 -1.05 3.28 -0.68
N PHE A 143 -2.17 4.00 -0.72
CA PHE A 143 -3.12 4.09 0.40
C PHE A 143 -3.76 2.73 0.69
N ILE A 144 -4.10 1.95 -0.37
CA ILE A 144 -4.57 0.56 -0.25
C ILE A 144 -3.34 -0.35 -0.22
N GLY A 145 -2.74 -0.47 0.93
CA GLY A 145 -1.50 -1.20 1.14
C GLY A 145 -1.61 -2.71 0.98
N ALA A 146 -0.74 -3.43 1.68
CA ALA A 146 -0.64 -4.89 1.59
C ALA A 146 -1.68 -5.61 2.48
N SER A 147 -1.64 -6.93 2.45
CA SER A 147 -2.60 -7.79 3.17
C SER A 147 -2.30 -7.87 4.67
N PRO A 148 -3.26 -8.24 5.51
CA PRO A 148 -3.00 -8.54 6.93
C PRO A 148 -1.97 -9.65 7.10
N GLY A 149 -1.03 -9.47 8.04
CA GLY A 149 0.05 -10.43 8.27
C GLY A 149 1.13 -10.44 7.19
N SER A 150 1.21 -9.40 6.36
CA SER A 150 2.28 -9.14 5.40
C SER A 150 3.32 -8.16 5.92
N THR A 151 4.37 -7.96 5.16
CA THR A 151 5.45 -7.03 5.44
C THR A 151 5.09 -5.55 5.17
N GLY A 152 3.99 -5.26 4.47
CA GLY A 152 3.60 -3.90 4.07
C GLY A 152 2.72 -3.15 5.06
N GLY A 153 2.67 -1.82 4.94
CA GLY A 153 1.85 -0.90 5.73
C GLY A 153 0.52 -0.51 5.08
N GLY A 154 0.03 0.69 5.39
CA GLY A 154 -1.22 1.24 4.81
C GLY A 154 -2.50 0.52 5.24
N ILE A 155 -3.63 0.90 4.62
CA ILE A 155 -4.91 0.22 4.83
C ILE A 155 -4.85 -1.16 4.20
N LYS A 156 -5.26 -2.18 4.96
CA LYS A 156 -5.16 -3.57 4.50
C LYS A 156 -6.17 -3.89 3.39
N THR A 157 -5.76 -4.74 2.45
CA THR A 157 -6.62 -5.18 1.33
C THR A 157 -7.96 -5.74 1.80
N SER A 158 -8.00 -6.46 2.93
CA SER A 158 -9.23 -6.97 3.52
C SER A 158 -10.16 -5.85 4.01
N THR A 159 -9.60 -4.77 4.59
CA THR A 159 -10.35 -3.58 5.03
C THR A 159 -11.02 -2.90 3.84
N PHE A 160 -10.26 -2.67 2.78
CA PHE A 160 -10.78 -2.10 1.52
C PHE A 160 -11.90 -2.96 0.92
N PHE A 161 -11.70 -4.29 0.86
CA PHE A 161 -12.71 -5.22 0.36
C PHE A 161 -14.01 -5.15 1.16
N ILE A 162 -13.93 -5.16 2.51
CA ILE A 162 -15.11 -5.10 3.38
C ILE A 162 -15.88 -3.80 3.16
N MET A 163 -15.22 -2.67 3.04
CA MET A 163 -15.85 -1.39 2.74
C MET A 163 -16.59 -1.42 1.40
N PHE A 164 -15.92 -1.89 0.35
CA PHE A 164 -16.52 -2.00 -0.98
C PHE A 164 -17.76 -2.91 -0.97
N GLN A 165 -17.68 -4.06 -0.27
CA GLN A 165 -18.81 -4.97 -0.13
C GLN A 165 -19.96 -4.37 0.67
N LYS A 166 -19.68 -3.55 1.70
CA LYS A 166 -20.75 -2.86 2.45
C LYS A 166 -21.47 -1.84 1.57
N ILE A 167 -20.73 -1.02 0.83
CA ILE A 167 -21.30 -0.05 -0.12
C ILE A 167 -22.20 -0.80 -1.13
N ARG A 168 -21.68 -1.86 -1.74
CA ARG A 168 -22.45 -2.68 -2.69
C ARG A 168 -23.68 -3.32 -2.04
N GLY A 169 -23.55 -3.87 -0.83
CA GLY A 169 -24.64 -4.49 -0.08
C GLY A 169 -25.73 -3.49 0.27
N THR A 170 -25.39 -2.28 0.63
CA THR A 170 -26.37 -1.20 0.91
C THR A 170 -27.13 -0.83 -0.36
N CYS A 171 -26.46 -0.73 -1.51
CA CYS A 171 -27.13 -0.47 -2.81
C CYS A 171 -28.07 -1.60 -3.26
N THR A 172 -27.80 -2.85 -2.84
CA THR A 172 -28.61 -4.03 -3.26
C THR A 172 -29.59 -4.52 -2.20
N LYS A 173 -29.80 -3.76 -1.10
CA LYS A 173 -30.65 -4.13 0.05
C LYS A 173 -30.33 -5.51 0.63
N GLY A 174 -29.11 -5.96 0.52
CA GLY A 174 -28.65 -7.28 0.96
C GLY A 174 -27.74 -7.23 2.18
N THR A 175 -27.56 -8.38 2.82
CA THR A 175 -26.55 -8.58 3.85
C THR A 175 -25.16 -8.57 3.22
N VAL A 176 -24.17 -8.09 3.98
CA VAL A 176 -22.76 -8.06 3.51
C VAL A 176 -22.22 -9.48 3.56
N HIS A 177 -22.08 -10.08 2.40
CA HIS A 177 -21.57 -11.44 2.26
C HIS A 177 -20.49 -11.52 1.18
N ALA A 178 -19.58 -12.47 1.32
CA ALA A 178 -18.55 -12.78 0.34
C ALA A 178 -18.31 -14.29 0.29
N PHE A 179 -18.21 -14.87 -0.90
CA PHE A 179 -17.97 -16.31 -1.10
C PHE A 179 -18.88 -17.21 -0.27
N HIS A 180 -20.19 -16.91 -0.22
CA HIS A 180 -21.23 -17.63 0.55
C HIS A 180 -21.04 -17.59 2.08
N ARG A 181 -20.37 -16.55 2.62
CA ARG A 181 -20.19 -16.33 4.05
C ARG A 181 -20.54 -14.90 4.42
N ASN A 182 -21.24 -14.71 5.55
CA ASN A 182 -21.56 -13.39 6.07
C ASN A 182 -20.36 -12.76 6.77
N ILE A 183 -20.23 -11.45 6.63
CA ILE A 183 -19.22 -10.64 7.32
C ILE A 183 -19.90 -9.99 8.53
N SER A 184 -19.30 -10.10 9.72
CA SER A 184 -19.87 -9.55 10.94
C SER A 184 -19.90 -8.01 10.91
N GLU A 185 -20.96 -7.41 11.47
CA GLU A 185 -21.09 -5.94 11.58
C GLU A 185 -19.94 -5.31 12.38
N GLN A 186 -19.37 -6.03 13.35
CA GLN A 186 -18.19 -5.56 14.07
C GLN A 186 -16.98 -5.37 13.16
N ASN A 187 -16.76 -6.29 12.22
CA ASN A 187 -15.67 -6.16 11.25
C ASN A 187 -15.91 -5.02 10.27
N ILE A 188 -17.16 -4.80 9.88
CA ILE A 188 -17.55 -3.69 9.02
C ILE A 188 -17.29 -2.36 9.72
N SER A 189 -17.78 -2.20 10.96
CA SER A 189 -17.55 -0.99 11.75
C SER A 189 -16.06 -0.70 11.98
N LYS A 190 -15.25 -1.73 12.28
CA LYS A 190 -13.80 -1.59 12.39
C LYS A 190 -13.16 -1.16 11.08
N ALA A 191 -13.59 -1.71 9.94
CA ALA A 191 -13.05 -1.34 8.63
C ALA A 191 -13.31 0.14 8.31
N PHE A 192 -14.52 0.63 8.55
CA PHE A 192 -14.86 2.06 8.38
C PHE A 192 -14.03 2.95 9.31
N MET A 193 -13.93 2.59 10.60
CA MET A 193 -13.14 3.35 11.58
C MET A 193 -11.67 3.45 11.16
N ILE A 194 -11.04 2.34 10.77
CA ILE A 194 -9.65 2.32 10.30
C ILE A 194 -9.48 3.26 9.10
N THR A 195 -10.39 3.22 8.14
CA THR A 195 -10.27 4.02 6.92
C THR A 195 -10.44 5.51 7.19
N ILE A 196 -11.45 5.89 8.00
CA ILE A 196 -11.66 7.29 8.39
C ILE A 196 -10.43 7.83 9.12
N LEU A 197 -9.92 7.09 10.11
CA LEU A 197 -8.72 7.50 10.86
C LEU A 197 -7.49 7.62 9.96
N SER A 198 -7.30 6.68 9.05
CA SER A 198 -6.18 6.72 8.09
C SER A 198 -6.29 7.91 7.15
N GLY A 199 -7.47 8.17 6.62
CA GLY A 199 -7.75 9.34 5.80
C GLY A 199 -7.51 10.65 6.56
N THR A 200 -7.95 10.73 7.82
CA THR A 200 -7.72 11.90 8.67
C THR A 200 -6.22 12.16 8.88
N VAL A 201 -5.44 11.11 9.18
CA VAL A 201 -3.97 11.25 9.33
C VAL A 201 -3.34 11.81 8.05
N VAL A 202 -3.70 11.25 6.89
CA VAL A 202 -3.18 11.72 5.60
C VAL A 202 -3.59 13.18 5.34
N CYS A 203 -4.86 13.54 5.54
CA CYS A 203 -5.33 14.91 5.33
C CYS A 203 -4.62 15.91 6.24
N VAL A 204 -4.52 15.60 7.55
CA VAL A 204 -3.87 16.48 8.53
C VAL A 204 -2.39 16.64 8.22
N ALA A 205 -1.69 15.52 7.94
CA ALA A 205 -0.28 15.57 7.59
C ALA A 205 -0.02 16.34 6.29
N THR A 206 -0.85 16.16 5.26
CA THR A 206 -0.74 16.92 4.02
C THR A 206 -0.95 18.41 4.26
N PHE A 207 -1.92 18.79 5.10
CA PHE A 207 -2.13 20.19 5.48
C PHE A 207 -0.86 20.79 6.12
N PHE A 208 -0.26 20.09 7.11
CA PHE A 208 0.98 20.58 7.71
C PHE A 208 2.13 20.66 6.69
N MET A 209 2.24 19.70 5.78
CA MET A 209 3.26 19.75 4.72
C MET A 209 3.05 20.95 3.80
N CYS A 210 1.81 21.28 3.42
CA CYS A 210 1.52 22.48 2.61
C CYS A 210 1.90 23.79 3.32
N VAL A 211 1.79 23.84 4.64
CA VAL A 211 2.19 25.01 5.43
C VAL A 211 3.72 25.11 5.58
N LEU A 212 4.39 24.00 5.78
CA LEU A 212 5.84 23.93 6.04
C LEU A 212 6.68 24.02 4.76
N GLU A 213 6.14 23.54 3.64
CA GLU A 213 6.85 23.36 2.36
C GLU A 213 6.07 24.01 1.20
N PRO A 214 5.87 25.33 1.21
CA PRO A 214 5.03 26.03 0.21
C PRO A 214 5.64 26.05 -1.20
N GLU A 215 6.90 25.64 -1.36
CA GLU A 215 7.60 25.61 -2.65
C GLU A 215 7.16 24.45 -3.55
N TYR A 216 6.58 23.39 -2.96
CA TYR A 216 6.18 22.19 -3.69
C TYR A 216 4.70 22.18 -4.02
N SER A 217 4.33 21.48 -5.11
CA SER A 217 2.93 21.35 -5.50
C SER A 217 2.16 20.48 -4.49
N PHE A 218 0.85 20.73 -4.38
CA PHE A 218 -0.04 19.92 -3.54
C PHE A 218 0.06 18.43 -3.85
N MET A 219 0.15 18.07 -5.15
CA MET A 219 0.24 16.66 -5.57
C MET A 219 1.55 16.00 -5.11
N GLN A 220 2.67 16.72 -5.18
CA GLN A 220 3.95 16.21 -4.69
C GLN A 220 3.90 15.97 -3.17
N LEU A 221 3.38 16.93 -2.40
CA LEU A 221 3.27 16.80 -0.95
C LEU A 221 2.31 15.70 -0.54
N LEU A 222 1.16 15.58 -1.19
CA LEU A 222 0.21 14.49 -0.97
C LEU A 222 0.85 13.14 -1.27
N PHE A 223 1.61 13.03 -2.36
CA PHE A 223 2.30 11.81 -2.75
C PHE A 223 3.30 11.35 -1.68
N GLU A 224 4.15 12.26 -1.18
CA GLU A 224 5.11 11.94 -0.11
C GLU A 224 4.42 11.50 1.17
N VAL A 225 3.34 12.20 1.58
CA VAL A 225 2.57 11.84 2.78
C VAL A 225 1.90 10.47 2.63
N VAL A 226 1.29 10.20 1.48
CA VAL A 226 0.63 8.90 1.23
C VAL A 226 1.67 7.78 1.14
N SER A 227 2.81 8.02 0.50
CA SER A 227 3.92 7.08 0.44
C SER A 227 4.47 6.77 1.84
N ALA A 228 4.61 7.80 2.69
CA ALA A 228 5.02 7.66 4.08
C ALA A 228 3.99 6.84 4.88
N PHE A 229 2.70 7.18 4.79
CA PHE A 229 1.62 6.46 5.47
C PHE A 229 1.52 5.00 5.02
N GLY A 230 1.60 4.75 3.72
CA GLY A 230 1.62 3.40 3.15
C GLY A 230 2.89 2.62 3.48
N THR A 231 3.92 3.28 4.03
CA THR A 231 5.29 2.74 4.20
C THR A 231 5.83 2.16 2.90
N VAL A 232 5.61 2.89 1.79
CA VAL A 232 5.93 2.43 0.44
C VAL A 232 7.39 2.74 0.09
N GLY A 233 7.80 4.00 0.25
CA GLY A 233 9.15 4.45 -0.07
C GLY A 233 9.30 5.03 -1.48
N LEU A 234 8.23 5.14 -2.28
CA LEU A 234 8.24 5.90 -3.52
C LEU A 234 8.28 7.40 -3.21
N SER A 235 9.03 8.16 -3.98
CA SER A 235 9.15 9.61 -3.85
C SER A 235 9.15 10.27 -5.22
N THR A 236 8.61 11.49 -5.27
CA THR A 236 8.75 12.39 -6.43
C THR A 236 10.13 13.02 -6.53
N GLY A 237 11.03 12.71 -5.56
CA GLY A 237 12.40 13.22 -5.50
C GLY A 237 12.57 14.42 -4.57
N ILE A 238 11.51 14.93 -3.95
CA ILE A 238 11.57 16.11 -3.06
C ILE A 238 12.05 15.77 -1.63
N THR A 239 11.93 14.50 -1.19
CA THR A 239 12.23 14.09 0.19
C THR A 239 13.59 14.55 0.72
N PRO A 240 14.72 14.47 -0.02
CA PRO A 240 16.01 14.94 0.47
C PRO A 240 16.04 16.44 0.75
N ALA A 241 15.30 17.23 -0.05
CA ALA A 241 15.28 18.69 0.00
C ALA A 241 14.29 19.26 1.02
N LEU A 242 13.40 18.45 1.61
CA LEU A 242 12.45 18.88 2.64
C LEU A 242 13.17 19.51 3.85
N SER A 243 12.52 20.47 4.49
CA SER A 243 12.96 21.06 5.75
C SER A 243 13.02 20.03 6.88
N VAL A 244 13.69 20.37 7.98
CA VAL A 244 13.76 19.52 9.17
C VAL A 244 12.37 19.27 9.74
N ALA A 245 11.50 20.28 9.73
CA ALA A 245 10.12 20.16 10.21
C ALA A 245 9.28 19.25 9.28
N GLY A 246 9.39 19.40 7.95
CA GLY A 246 8.75 18.54 6.97
C GLY A 246 9.18 17.08 7.13
N LYS A 247 10.48 16.82 7.28
CA LYS A 247 11.01 15.47 7.56
C LYS A 247 10.44 14.87 8.85
N ALA A 248 10.31 15.68 9.92
CA ALA A 248 9.72 15.22 11.17
C ALA A 248 8.25 14.78 11.00
N VAL A 249 7.45 15.55 10.24
CA VAL A 249 6.06 15.16 9.91
C VAL A 249 6.05 13.83 9.15
N ILE A 250 6.88 13.66 8.12
CA ILE A 250 6.98 12.42 7.35
C ILE A 250 7.34 11.23 8.25
N ILE A 251 8.31 11.36 9.16
CA ILE A 251 8.70 10.30 10.12
C ILE A 251 7.51 9.90 11.01
N LEU A 252 6.75 10.86 11.53
CA LEU A 252 5.57 10.59 12.36
C LEU A 252 4.49 9.86 11.55
N VAL A 253 4.28 10.24 10.29
CA VAL A 253 3.34 9.58 9.38
C VAL A 253 3.78 8.15 9.08
N MET A 254 5.08 7.90 8.82
CA MET A 254 5.63 6.55 8.61
C MET A 254 5.38 5.65 9.83
N PHE A 255 5.65 6.16 11.03
CA PHE A 255 5.41 5.43 12.27
C PHE A 255 3.92 5.09 12.44
N THR A 256 3.04 6.08 12.23
CA THR A 256 1.58 5.91 12.32
C THR A 256 1.06 4.89 11.30
N GLY A 257 1.55 4.94 10.08
CA GLY A 257 1.17 4.00 9.00
C GLY A 257 1.63 2.56 9.28
N ARG A 258 2.78 2.40 9.94
CA ARG A 258 3.33 1.08 10.28
C ARG A 258 2.62 0.42 11.46
N VAL A 259 2.40 1.16 12.53
CA VAL A 259 1.68 0.69 13.74
C VAL A 259 0.19 0.53 13.45
N GLY A 260 -0.35 1.37 12.57
CA GLY A 260 -1.76 1.49 12.25
C GLY A 260 -2.48 2.53 13.13
N ALA A 261 -3.18 3.46 12.50
CA ALA A 261 -3.87 4.56 13.16
C ALA A 261 -4.86 4.08 14.25
N PHE A 262 -5.57 2.99 13.98
CA PHE A 262 -6.50 2.39 14.96
C PHE A 262 -5.79 1.85 16.20
N THR A 263 -4.63 1.19 16.02
CA THR A 263 -3.84 0.64 17.14
C THR A 263 -3.36 1.77 18.05
N LEU A 264 -2.83 2.85 17.47
CA LEU A 264 -2.38 4.00 18.24
C LEU A 264 -3.50 4.60 19.10
N ILE A 265 -4.69 4.80 18.53
CA ILE A 265 -5.83 5.35 19.28
C ILE A 265 -6.31 4.36 20.33
N SER A 266 -6.36 3.04 20.03
CA SER A 266 -6.83 2.04 20.98
C SER A 266 -5.95 1.90 22.22
N MET A 267 -4.67 2.30 22.15
CA MET A 267 -3.77 2.32 23.32
C MET A 267 -4.18 3.37 24.36
N TRP A 268 -4.88 4.42 23.96
CA TRP A 268 -5.31 5.52 24.85
C TRP A 268 -6.74 5.37 25.35
N VAL A 269 -7.50 4.41 24.81
CA VAL A 269 -8.89 4.19 25.19
C VAL A 269 -9.00 3.05 26.19
N ASN A 270 -9.20 3.37 27.46
CA ASN A 270 -9.60 2.39 28.48
C ASN A 270 -11.05 1.93 28.18
N ARG A 271 -11.22 0.69 27.77
CA ARG A 271 -12.54 0.08 27.59
C ARG A 271 -13.13 -0.26 28.96
N THR A 272 -13.83 0.68 29.57
CA THR A 272 -14.78 0.38 30.66
C THR A 272 -16.11 0.04 30.01
N GLU A 273 -16.70 -1.09 30.38
CA GLU A 273 -18.06 -1.40 29.94
C GLU A 273 -19.01 -0.33 30.49
N PRO A 274 -19.88 0.24 29.67
CA PRO A 274 -20.83 1.25 30.13
C PRO A 274 -21.76 0.63 31.16
N ARG A 275 -21.82 1.23 32.36
CA ARG A 275 -22.70 0.80 33.47
C ARG A 275 -24.17 1.05 33.19
N ALA A 276 -24.50 1.87 32.20
CA ALA A 276 -25.86 2.20 31.81
C ALA A 276 -25.91 2.30 30.26
N ARG A 277 -27.04 1.89 29.69
CA ARG A 277 -27.35 2.13 28.27
C ARG A 277 -28.34 3.30 28.22
N TYR A 278 -28.03 4.30 27.41
CA TYR A 278 -28.96 5.36 27.09
C TYR A 278 -29.99 4.87 26.07
N SER A 279 -31.18 5.47 26.05
CA SER A 279 -32.18 5.24 24.99
C SER A 279 -31.62 5.65 23.64
N GLU A 280 -31.89 4.83 22.61
CA GLU A 280 -31.51 5.13 21.23
C GLU A 280 -32.51 6.15 20.68
N GLU A 281 -31.99 7.20 20.03
CA GLU A 281 -32.76 8.20 19.29
C GLU A 281 -32.19 8.30 17.89
N GLU A 282 -33.08 8.42 16.90
CA GLU A 282 -32.66 8.49 15.50
C GLU A 282 -32.12 9.88 15.17
N VAL A 283 -30.90 9.92 14.60
CA VAL A 283 -30.31 11.14 14.03
C VAL A 283 -30.43 11.07 12.51
N SER A 284 -31.03 12.11 11.93
CA SER A 284 -31.16 12.21 10.48
C SER A 284 -29.76 12.27 9.82
N ILE A 285 -29.48 11.30 8.98
CA ILE A 285 -28.26 11.24 8.16
C ILE A 285 -28.71 11.55 6.74
N GLY A 286 -28.14 12.61 6.11
CA GLY A 286 -28.50 13.14 4.80
C GLY A 286 -28.37 12.17 3.62
#